data_cce42621323dc00c2f224e4b7630f5ac
#
_entry.id   cce42621323dc00c2f224e4b7630f5ac
#
_cell.length_a   1.000
_cell.length_b   1.000
_cell.length_c   1.000
_cell.angle_alpha   90.00
_cell.angle_beta   90.00
_cell.angle_gamma   90.00
#
_symmetry.space_group_name_H-M   'P 1'
#
loop_
_entity.id
_entity.type
_entity.pdbx_description
1 polymer ?
#
loop_
_entity_poly.entity_id
_entity_poly.type
_entity_poly.pdbx_seq_one_letter_code
_entity_poly.pdbx_strand_id
1 'polypeptide(L)'
;MSTIFLDRDGVINENRSDYVKNWNEFHFLPGSREAIAKLTQAGHRIIVCTNQAAIARGLTSIDTVEDIHRRMLAEIAKFGGVIEKVYYCPHSKDENCACRKPRPGMLLCARDELHLDMNDAVFIGDSISDIRAGIAVGIHTILVLTGLGLEQFRNFHHEAGKPFRITLSLMHATELILQGSQIHTGIQSPLERACYSFIGITDHINIPVSTLEDKLVLATEV
;
A
#
# COMPACT_ATOMS: atom_id res chain seq x y z
N MET A 1 3.56 -17.32 -8.81
CA MET A 1 2.43 -16.44 -9.19
C MET A 1 1.64 -16.19 -7.92
N SER A 2 1.60 -14.96 -7.43
CA SER A 2 0.99 -14.62 -6.14
C SER A 2 -0.07 -13.53 -6.32
N THR A 3 -0.94 -13.37 -5.34
CA THR A 3 -1.91 -12.27 -5.28
C THR A 3 -1.28 -11.08 -4.54
N ILE A 4 -1.30 -9.90 -5.16
CA ILE A 4 -0.79 -8.66 -4.57
C ILE A 4 -1.96 -7.70 -4.33
N PHE A 5 -2.26 -7.45 -3.08
CA PHE A 5 -3.19 -6.40 -2.67
C PHE A 5 -2.45 -5.09 -2.48
N LEU A 6 -3.00 -4.00 -2.97
CA LEU A 6 -2.45 -2.65 -2.82
C LEU A 6 -3.47 -1.75 -2.15
N ASP A 7 -3.05 -0.88 -1.24
CA ASP A 7 -3.82 0.33 -0.99
C ASP A 7 -3.64 1.30 -2.16
N ARG A 8 -4.48 2.32 -2.23
CA ARG A 8 -4.46 3.33 -3.29
C ARG A 8 -3.69 4.58 -2.83
N ASP A 9 -4.23 5.28 -1.86
CA ASP A 9 -3.71 6.55 -1.37
C ASP A 9 -2.43 6.29 -0.53
N GLY A 10 -1.34 6.96 -0.85
CA GLY A 10 -0.03 6.73 -0.21
C GLY A 10 0.78 5.55 -0.77
N VAL A 11 0.20 4.74 -1.68
CA VAL A 11 0.86 3.59 -2.34
C VAL A 11 0.93 3.79 -3.85
N ILE A 12 -0.21 4.01 -4.49
CA ILE A 12 -0.31 4.24 -5.95
C ILE A 12 -0.25 5.73 -6.25
N ASN A 13 -0.99 6.53 -5.48
CA ASN A 13 -1.03 7.98 -5.61
C ASN A 13 -0.70 8.67 -4.28
N GLU A 14 -0.40 9.95 -4.36
CA GLU A 14 -0.14 10.79 -3.19
C GLU A 14 -1.32 10.75 -2.23
N ASN A 15 -1.01 10.61 -0.94
CA ASN A 15 -2.01 10.73 0.11
C ASN A 15 -2.30 12.22 0.38
N ARG A 16 -3.57 12.57 0.55
CA ARG A 16 -4.01 13.92 0.88
C ARG A 16 -4.72 13.95 2.23
N SER A 17 -4.40 14.92 3.04
CA SER A 17 -5.06 15.13 4.36
C SER A 17 -6.55 15.45 4.23
N ASP A 18 -6.96 16.04 3.08
CA ASP A 18 -8.34 16.44 2.75
C ASP A 18 -9.01 15.52 1.71
N TYR A 19 -8.47 14.31 1.50
CA TYR A 19 -8.86 13.28 0.54
C TYR A 19 -8.64 13.69 -0.94
N VAL A 20 -8.60 12.69 -1.82
CA VAL A 20 -8.67 12.87 -3.28
C VAL A 20 -10.16 12.93 -3.67
N LYS A 21 -10.64 14.10 -4.02
CA LYS A 21 -12.06 14.37 -4.28
C LYS A 21 -12.43 14.35 -5.76
N ASN A 22 -11.44 14.48 -6.64
CA ASN A 22 -11.61 14.47 -8.09
C ASN A 22 -10.29 14.08 -8.76
N TRP A 23 -10.34 13.86 -10.10
CA TRP A 23 -9.17 13.43 -10.86
C TRP A 23 -8.02 14.46 -10.87
N ASN A 24 -8.30 15.75 -10.80
CA ASN A 24 -7.24 16.77 -10.79
C ASN A 24 -6.40 16.76 -9.52
N GLU A 25 -6.91 16.15 -8.47
CA GLU A 25 -6.22 15.95 -7.18
C GLU A 25 -5.51 14.60 -7.08
N PHE A 26 -5.67 13.73 -8.10
CA PHE A 26 -5.05 12.42 -8.15
C PHE A 26 -3.68 12.51 -8.82
N HIS A 27 -2.62 12.38 -8.06
CA HIS A 27 -1.24 12.40 -8.56
C HIS A 27 -0.56 11.06 -8.26
N PHE A 28 -0.07 10.39 -9.29
CA PHE A 28 0.66 9.14 -9.10
C PHE A 28 1.95 9.38 -8.31
N LEU A 29 2.25 8.48 -7.38
CA LEU A 29 3.58 8.45 -6.76
C LEU A 29 4.64 8.03 -7.79
N PRO A 30 5.87 8.58 -7.68
CA PRO A 30 6.97 8.20 -8.57
C PRO A 30 7.19 6.69 -8.59
N GLY A 31 7.30 6.11 -9.78
CA GLY A 31 7.55 4.68 -9.97
C GLY A 31 6.36 3.74 -9.68
N SER A 32 5.19 4.25 -9.24
CA SER A 32 4.07 3.38 -8.88
C SER A 32 3.47 2.63 -10.08
N ARG A 33 3.36 3.28 -11.24
CA ARG A 33 2.86 2.66 -12.48
C ARG A 33 3.82 1.61 -13.01
N GLU A 34 5.11 1.91 -12.99
CA GLU A 34 6.19 1.01 -13.38
C GLU A 34 6.28 -0.22 -12.46
N ALA A 35 6.09 -0.01 -11.15
CA ALA A 35 6.05 -1.10 -10.17
C ALA A 35 4.90 -2.07 -10.46
N ILE A 36 3.69 -1.54 -10.70
CA ILE A 36 2.52 -2.34 -11.07
C ILE A 36 2.75 -3.08 -12.39
N ALA A 37 3.37 -2.42 -13.39
CA ALA A 37 3.71 -3.05 -14.66
C ALA A 37 4.68 -4.23 -14.47
N LYS A 38 5.75 -4.06 -13.65
CA LYS A 38 6.70 -5.14 -13.34
C LYS A 38 6.01 -6.34 -12.66
N LEU A 39 5.14 -6.09 -11.68
CA LEU A 39 4.37 -7.16 -11.03
C LEU A 39 3.45 -7.88 -12.02
N THR A 40 2.78 -7.13 -12.89
CA THR A 40 1.94 -7.70 -13.95
C THR A 40 2.75 -8.58 -14.90
N GLN A 41 3.92 -8.11 -15.38
CA GLN A 41 4.82 -8.86 -16.27
C GLN A 41 5.34 -10.14 -15.63
N ALA A 42 5.53 -10.15 -14.33
CA ALA A 42 5.91 -11.33 -13.56
C ALA A 42 4.72 -12.30 -13.30
N GLY A 43 3.54 -12.00 -13.81
CA GLY A 43 2.36 -12.85 -13.71
C GLY A 43 1.62 -12.77 -12.37
N HIS A 44 1.87 -11.74 -11.54
CA HIS A 44 1.12 -11.54 -10.31
C HIS A 44 -0.28 -10.97 -10.61
N ARG A 45 -1.28 -11.39 -9.83
CA ARG A 45 -2.62 -10.80 -9.83
C ARG A 45 -2.64 -9.61 -8.89
N ILE A 46 -3.10 -8.45 -9.37
CA ILE A 46 -3.03 -7.19 -8.61
C ILE A 46 -4.44 -6.70 -8.33
N ILE A 47 -4.76 -6.49 -7.06
CA ILE A 47 -6.06 -6.04 -6.57
C ILE A 47 -5.85 -4.80 -5.70
N VAL A 48 -6.69 -3.79 -5.86
CA VAL A 48 -6.70 -2.61 -4.99
C VAL A 48 -7.77 -2.75 -3.92
N CYS A 49 -7.41 -2.44 -2.65
CA CYS A 49 -8.34 -2.40 -1.51
C CYS A 49 -8.14 -1.10 -0.74
N THR A 50 -9.03 -0.12 -0.92
CA THR A 50 -8.86 1.25 -0.41
C THR A 50 -10.03 1.77 0.42
N ASN A 51 -9.74 2.56 1.47
CA ASN A 51 -10.75 3.24 2.27
C ASN A 51 -11.07 4.62 1.67
N GLN A 52 -12.32 4.84 1.25
CA GLN A 52 -12.76 6.08 0.60
C GLN A 52 -13.83 6.82 1.43
N ALA A 53 -13.49 7.18 2.66
CA ALA A 53 -14.41 7.84 3.60
C ALA A 53 -14.87 9.25 3.16
N ALA A 54 -14.25 9.84 2.14
CA ALA A 54 -14.71 11.09 1.55
C ALA A 54 -16.16 11.01 1.05
N ILE A 55 -16.61 9.81 0.63
CA ILE A 55 -17.99 9.56 0.20
C ILE A 55 -18.96 9.74 1.36
N ALA A 56 -18.76 9.04 2.49
CA ALA A 56 -19.61 9.16 3.67
C ALA A 56 -19.61 10.58 4.27
N ARG A 57 -18.53 11.33 4.03
CA ARG A 57 -18.40 12.72 4.49
C ARG A 57 -19.04 13.74 3.54
N GLY A 58 -19.60 13.30 2.39
CA GLY A 58 -20.19 14.18 1.40
C GLY A 58 -19.19 15.08 0.64
N LEU A 59 -17.87 14.73 0.70
CA LEU A 59 -16.80 15.51 0.03
C LEU A 59 -16.62 15.12 -1.43
N THR A 60 -17.09 13.93 -1.80
CA THR A 60 -17.11 13.42 -3.17
C THR A 60 -18.26 12.43 -3.34
N SER A 61 -18.60 12.08 -4.58
CA SER A 61 -19.64 11.09 -4.89
C SER A 61 -19.02 9.72 -5.22
N ILE A 62 -19.86 8.69 -5.19
CA ILE A 62 -19.50 7.34 -5.68
C ILE A 62 -19.06 7.43 -7.15
N ASP A 63 -19.85 8.07 -8.00
CA ASP A 63 -19.56 8.21 -9.43
C ASP A 63 -18.20 8.87 -9.68
N THR A 64 -17.85 9.88 -8.86
CA THR A 64 -16.55 10.55 -8.96
C THR A 64 -15.40 9.63 -8.56
N VAL A 65 -15.55 8.84 -7.49
CA VAL A 65 -14.53 7.87 -7.06
C VAL A 65 -14.36 6.77 -8.12
N GLU A 66 -15.44 6.30 -8.72
CA GLU A 66 -15.39 5.32 -9.80
C GLU A 66 -14.74 5.89 -11.08
N ASP A 67 -15.00 7.18 -11.43
CA ASP A 67 -14.29 7.86 -12.50
C ASP A 67 -12.77 7.97 -12.23
N ILE A 68 -12.38 8.30 -11.00
CA ILE A 68 -10.97 8.31 -10.59
C ILE A 68 -10.36 6.91 -10.78
N HIS A 69 -11.03 5.86 -10.32
CA HIS A 69 -10.52 4.49 -10.46
C HIS A 69 -10.42 4.09 -11.95
N ARG A 70 -11.42 4.39 -12.75
CA ARG A 70 -11.41 4.11 -14.19
C ARG A 70 -10.23 4.79 -14.91
N ARG A 71 -9.96 6.06 -14.59
CA ARG A 71 -8.83 6.82 -15.15
C ARG A 71 -7.48 6.29 -14.63
N MET A 72 -7.39 5.98 -13.34
CA MET A 72 -6.21 5.35 -12.74
C MET A 72 -5.84 4.06 -13.47
N LEU A 73 -6.82 3.18 -13.71
CA LEU A 73 -6.61 1.93 -14.44
C LEU A 73 -6.14 2.18 -15.87
N ALA A 74 -6.74 3.15 -16.56
CA ALA A 74 -6.34 3.52 -17.93
C ALA A 74 -4.90 4.06 -18.00
N GLU A 75 -4.48 4.88 -17.03
CA GLU A 75 -3.11 5.38 -16.97
C GLU A 75 -2.10 4.27 -16.64
N ILE A 76 -2.43 3.36 -15.72
CA ILE A 76 -1.58 2.20 -15.39
C ILE A 76 -1.43 1.28 -16.60
N ALA A 77 -2.50 1.07 -17.37
CA ALA A 77 -2.46 0.23 -18.58
C ALA A 77 -1.51 0.76 -19.66
N LYS A 78 -1.29 2.08 -19.74
CA LYS A 78 -0.30 2.68 -20.67
C LYS A 78 1.13 2.25 -20.36
N PHE A 79 1.41 1.85 -19.13
CA PHE A 79 2.70 1.31 -18.68
C PHE A 79 2.78 -0.22 -18.76
N GLY A 80 1.71 -0.88 -19.23
CA GLY A 80 1.62 -2.35 -19.27
C GLY A 80 1.20 -2.99 -17.95
N GLY A 81 0.77 -2.18 -16.98
CA GLY A 81 0.24 -2.67 -15.71
C GLY A 81 -1.23 -3.06 -15.83
N VAL A 82 -1.63 -4.10 -15.11
CA VAL A 82 -3.02 -4.57 -15.03
C VAL A 82 -3.41 -4.70 -13.55
N ILE A 83 -4.42 -3.94 -13.14
CA ILE A 83 -5.13 -4.15 -11.87
C ILE A 83 -6.43 -4.86 -12.22
N GLU A 84 -6.61 -6.05 -11.65
CA GLU A 84 -7.75 -6.90 -11.96
C GLU A 84 -9.08 -6.33 -11.45
N LYS A 85 -9.06 -5.77 -10.22
CA LYS A 85 -10.23 -5.14 -9.62
C LYS A 85 -9.85 -4.14 -8.53
N VAL A 86 -10.72 -3.16 -8.32
CA VAL A 86 -10.65 -2.19 -7.24
C VAL A 86 -11.82 -2.41 -6.29
N TYR A 87 -11.52 -2.73 -5.03
CA TYR A 87 -12.47 -2.75 -3.93
C TYR A 87 -12.29 -1.50 -3.08
N TYR A 88 -13.38 -0.82 -2.74
CA TYR A 88 -13.30 0.35 -1.88
C TYR A 88 -14.39 0.36 -0.82
N CYS A 89 -14.06 0.92 0.34
CA CYS A 89 -15.00 1.13 1.42
C CYS A 89 -15.46 2.59 1.43
N PRO A 90 -16.73 2.89 1.15
CA PRO A 90 -17.25 4.25 1.12
C PRO A 90 -17.57 4.81 2.53
N HIS A 91 -17.54 3.97 3.56
CA HIS A 91 -18.04 4.27 4.90
C HIS A 91 -17.07 5.10 5.73
N SER A 92 -17.61 5.91 6.64
CA SER A 92 -16.85 6.57 7.70
C SER A 92 -16.36 5.56 8.75
N LYS A 93 -15.48 6.01 9.65
CA LYS A 93 -14.97 5.17 10.74
C LYS A 93 -16.11 4.78 11.72
N ASP A 94 -17.08 5.68 11.92
CA ASP A 94 -18.14 5.54 12.91
C ASP A 94 -19.26 4.60 12.48
N GLU A 95 -19.40 4.35 11.17
CA GLU A 95 -20.38 3.41 10.61
C GLU A 95 -20.08 1.93 10.87
N ASN A 96 -18.90 1.62 11.38
CA ASN A 96 -18.55 0.32 11.93
C ASN A 96 -18.74 -0.87 10.94
N CYS A 97 -18.65 -0.62 9.64
CA CYS A 97 -18.86 -1.61 8.58
C CYS A 97 -17.78 -2.72 8.57
N ALA A 98 -18.07 -3.86 7.97
CA ALA A 98 -17.11 -4.97 7.86
C ALA A 98 -16.01 -4.73 6.82
N CYS A 99 -16.23 -3.84 5.82
CA CYS A 99 -15.31 -3.64 4.70
C CYS A 99 -14.14 -2.69 5.01
N ARG A 100 -14.30 -1.72 5.94
CA ARG A 100 -13.29 -0.71 6.22
C ARG A 100 -12.07 -1.29 6.93
N LYS A 101 -10.86 -1.14 6.35
CA LYS A 101 -9.59 -1.46 7.01
C LYS A 101 -9.48 -0.71 8.36
N PRO A 102 -9.07 -1.35 9.47
CA PRO A 102 -8.34 -2.61 9.56
C PRO A 102 -9.20 -3.90 9.50
N ARG A 103 -10.50 -3.83 9.27
CA ARG A 103 -11.29 -5.03 9.05
C ARG A 103 -11.01 -5.61 7.67
N PRO A 104 -10.96 -6.94 7.52
CA PRO A 104 -10.50 -7.60 6.30
C PRO A 104 -11.58 -7.78 5.23
N GLY A 105 -12.76 -7.17 5.37
CA GLY A 105 -13.92 -7.48 4.52
C GLY A 105 -13.67 -7.27 3.02
N MET A 106 -12.90 -6.27 2.61
CA MET A 106 -12.54 -6.09 1.18
C MET A 106 -11.63 -7.23 0.68
N LEU A 107 -10.66 -7.66 1.49
CA LEU A 107 -9.76 -8.78 1.13
C LEU A 107 -10.52 -10.10 1.01
N LEU A 108 -11.43 -10.36 1.94
CA LEU A 108 -12.28 -11.55 1.92
C LEU A 108 -13.25 -11.54 0.72
N CYS A 109 -13.87 -10.39 0.42
CA CYS A 109 -14.72 -10.21 -0.75
C CYS A 109 -13.94 -10.47 -2.05
N ALA A 110 -12.73 -9.92 -2.16
CA ALA A 110 -11.87 -10.15 -3.32
C ALA A 110 -11.47 -11.63 -3.46
N ARG A 111 -11.09 -12.28 -2.35
CA ARG A 111 -10.77 -13.72 -2.31
C ARG A 111 -11.92 -14.54 -2.88
N ASP A 112 -13.12 -14.33 -2.36
CA ASP A 112 -14.29 -15.16 -2.69
C ASP A 112 -14.78 -14.89 -4.13
N GLU A 113 -14.80 -13.64 -4.55
CA GLU A 113 -15.27 -13.25 -5.88
C GLU A 113 -14.30 -13.66 -7.00
N LEU A 114 -13.00 -13.50 -6.77
CA LEU A 114 -11.96 -13.75 -7.78
C LEU A 114 -11.29 -15.12 -7.60
N HIS A 115 -11.76 -15.93 -6.65
CA HIS A 115 -11.19 -17.24 -6.30
C HIS A 115 -9.67 -17.18 -6.11
N LEU A 116 -9.21 -16.24 -5.24
CA LEU A 116 -7.79 -15.97 -5.02
C LEU A 116 -7.17 -17.01 -4.09
N ASP A 117 -5.98 -17.48 -4.45
CA ASP A 117 -5.12 -18.17 -3.49
C ASP A 117 -4.47 -17.12 -2.56
N MET A 118 -4.68 -17.30 -1.26
CA MET A 118 -4.18 -16.39 -0.22
C MET A 118 -2.87 -16.87 0.42
N ASN A 119 -2.38 -18.08 0.12
CA ASN A 119 -1.22 -18.66 0.80
C ASN A 119 0.05 -17.81 0.62
N ASP A 120 0.28 -17.31 -0.61
CA ASP A 120 1.44 -16.47 -0.95
C ASP A 120 1.00 -15.02 -1.25
N ALA A 121 -0.16 -14.61 -0.77
CA ALA A 121 -0.66 -13.27 -1.00
C ALA A 121 0.09 -12.25 -0.13
N VAL A 122 0.22 -11.04 -0.68
CA VAL A 122 0.90 -9.91 -0.02
C VAL A 122 -0.02 -8.70 -0.04
N PHE A 123 -0.15 -7.99 1.09
CA PHE A 123 -0.80 -6.68 1.12
C PHE A 123 0.25 -5.57 1.34
N ILE A 124 0.28 -4.63 0.42
CA ILE A 124 1.18 -3.46 0.46
C ILE A 124 0.32 -2.23 0.77
N GLY A 125 0.62 -1.54 1.86
CA GLY A 125 -0.09 -0.35 2.31
C GLY A 125 0.82 0.66 2.99
N ASP A 126 0.34 1.87 3.22
CA ASP A 126 1.04 2.95 3.92
C ASP A 126 0.54 3.16 5.36
N SER A 127 -0.39 2.30 5.81
CA SER A 127 -1.04 2.46 7.12
C SER A 127 -1.02 1.16 7.92
N ILE A 128 -0.93 1.27 9.25
CA ILE A 128 -1.11 0.12 10.15
C ILE A 128 -2.49 -0.53 9.97
N SER A 129 -3.48 0.22 9.49
CA SER A 129 -4.78 -0.37 9.16
C SER A 129 -4.71 -1.40 8.03
N ASP A 130 -3.81 -1.21 7.06
CA ASP A 130 -3.57 -2.16 5.96
C ASP A 130 -2.87 -3.41 6.46
N ILE A 131 -1.83 -3.20 7.26
CA ILE A 131 -1.06 -4.27 7.90
C ILE A 131 -1.99 -5.16 8.73
N ARG A 132 -2.82 -4.56 9.58
CA ARG A 132 -3.78 -5.31 10.42
C ARG A 132 -4.83 -6.05 9.59
N ALA A 133 -5.32 -5.45 8.50
CA ALA A 133 -6.27 -6.11 7.61
C ALA A 133 -5.65 -7.35 6.93
N GLY A 134 -4.40 -7.26 6.46
CA GLY A 134 -3.69 -8.39 5.87
C GLY A 134 -3.38 -9.49 6.90
N ILE A 135 -2.91 -9.11 8.10
CA ILE A 135 -2.66 -10.06 9.20
C ILE A 135 -3.94 -10.81 9.60
N ALA A 136 -5.09 -10.13 9.59
CA ALA A 136 -6.37 -10.74 9.96
C ALA A 136 -6.82 -11.88 9.03
N VAL A 137 -6.33 -11.90 7.78
CA VAL A 137 -6.57 -12.99 6.81
C VAL A 137 -5.36 -13.90 6.61
N GLY A 138 -4.29 -13.71 7.40
CA GLY A 138 -3.11 -14.58 7.40
C GLY A 138 -2.13 -14.39 6.25
N ILE A 139 -2.21 -13.26 5.51
CA ILE A 139 -1.30 -12.96 4.40
C ILE A 139 -0.09 -12.14 4.85
N HIS A 140 0.95 -12.11 4.00
CA HIS A 140 2.11 -11.26 4.22
C HIS A 140 1.76 -9.78 4.07
N THR A 141 2.45 -8.93 4.82
CA THR A 141 2.19 -7.49 4.78
C THR A 141 3.48 -6.69 4.66
N ILE A 142 3.43 -5.64 3.85
CA ILE A 142 4.53 -4.71 3.63
C ILE A 142 4.00 -3.29 3.87
N LEU A 143 4.64 -2.56 4.79
CA LEU A 143 4.41 -1.14 4.98
C LEU A 143 5.38 -0.37 4.07
N VAL A 144 4.85 0.47 3.18
CA VAL A 144 5.67 1.42 2.43
C VAL A 144 5.77 2.73 3.21
N LEU A 145 6.92 3.40 3.13
CA LEU A 145 7.16 4.65 3.86
C LEU A 145 6.66 5.89 3.12
N THR A 146 6.11 5.73 1.92
CA THR A 146 5.35 6.77 1.20
C THR A 146 4.03 7.07 1.91
N GLY A 147 3.37 8.15 1.52
CA GLY A 147 2.10 8.54 2.12
C GLY A 147 2.21 8.79 3.63
N LEU A 148 1.44 8.08 4.42
CA LEU A 148 1.46 8.13 5.88
C LEU A 148 2.50 7.16 6.50
N GLY A 149 3.13 6.30 5.70
CA GLY A 149 3.84 5.13 6.18
C GLY A 149 4.92 5.39 7.22
N LEU A 150 5.73 6.44 7.03
CA LEU A 150 6.77 6.80 8.00
C LEU A 150 6.17 7.22 9.36
N GLU A 151 5.12 8.04 9.35
CA GLU A 151 4.41 8.46 10.56
C GLU A 151 3.72 7.27 11.23
N GLN A 152 3.02 6.45 10.45
CA GLN A 152 2.35 5.25 10.92
C GLN A 152 3.32 4.27 11.56
N PHE A 153 4.49 4.06 10.94
CA PHE A 153 5.51 3.21 11.53
C PHE A 153 6.00 3.77 12.87
N ARG A 154 6.40 5.03 12.93
CA ARG A 154 6.93 5.65 14.15
C ARG A 154 5.96 5.58 15.33
N ASN A 155 4.68 5.84 15.05
CA ASN A 155 3.69 6.01 16.13
C ASN A 155 2.93 4.73 16.46
N PHE A 156 2.75 3.81 15.50
CA PHE A 156 1.77 2.72 15.61
C PHE A 156 2.29 1.33 15.23
N HIS A 157 3.59 1.14 14.94
CA HIS A 157 4.12 -0.17 14.54
C HIS A 157 3.82 -1.28 15.57
N HIS A 158 3.82 -0.95 16.86
CA HIS A 158 3.50 -1.87 17.96
C HIS A 158 2.04 -2.36 17.94
N GLU A 159 1.14 -1.64 17.27
CA GLU A 159 -0.27 -2.02 17.14
C GLU A 159 -0.53 -3.07 16.07
N ALA A 160 0.45 -3.39 15.23
CA ALA A 160 0.29 -4.37 14.14
C ALA A 160 -0.02 -5.78 14.67
N GLY A 161 0.48 -6.12 15.86
CA GLY A 161 0.20 -7.40 16.54
C GLY A 161 1.01 -8.59 16.00
N LYS A 162 1.63 -8.47 14.81
CA LYS A 162 2.53 -9.45 14.20
C LYS A 162 3.62 -8.75 13.40
N PRO A 163 4.77 -9.40 13.15
CA PRO A 163 5.83 -8.86 12.30
C PRO A 163 5.31 -8.58 10.87
N PHE A 164 5.81 -7.50 10.30
CA PHE A 164 5.56 -7.08 8.93
C PHE A 164 6.86 -6.52 8.34
N ARG A 165 6.92 -6.41 7.02
CA ARG A 165 8.08 -5.84 6.33
C ARG A 165 7.88 -4.35 6.07
N ILE A 166 9.01 -3.64 5.89
CA ILE A 166 9.02 -2.21 5.60
C ILE A 166 9.86 -1.98 4.35
N THR A 167 9.36 -1.14 3.44
CA THR A 167 10.10 -0.70 2.25
C THR A 167 9.87 0.79 2.02
N LEU A 168 10.76 1.43 1.26
CA LEU A 168 10.68 2.87 1.00
C LEU A 168 9.46 3.23 0.15
N SER A 169 9.10 2.41 -0.84
CA SER A 169 8.03 2.69 -1.81
C SER A 169 7.46 1.41 -2.39
N LEU A 170 6.40 1.53 -3.21
CA LEU A 170 5.84 0.40 -3.97
C LEU A 170 6.89 -0.23 -4.90
N MET A 171 7.77 0.56 -5.52
CA MET A 171 8.83 0.03 -6.38
C MET A 171 9.79 -0.87 -5.60
N HIS A 172 10.24 -0.46 -4.42
CA HIS A 172 11.11 -1.28 -3.58
C HIS A 172 10.40 -2.55 -3.07
N ALA A 173 9.11 -2.45 -2.73
CA ALA A 173 8.31 -3.62 -2.38
C ALA A 173 8.20 -4.61 -3.57
N THR A 174 8.03 -4.08 -4.79
CA THR A 174 8.01 -4.86 -6.01
C THR A 174 9.33 -5.59 -6.25
N GLU A 175 10.46 -4.90 -6.12
CA GLU A 175 11.79 -5.50 -6.26
C GLU A 175 12.02 -6.62 -5.25
N LEU A 176 11.61 -6.41 -4.00
CA LEU A 176 11.68 -7.43 -2.96
C LEU A 176 10.87 -8.70 -3.33
N ILE A 177 9.66 -8.52 -3.83
CA ILE A 177 8.79 -9.63 -4.25
C ILE A 177 9.41 -10.38 -5.44
N LEU A 178 9.89 -9.66 -6.45
CA LEU A 178 10.45 -10.26 -7.67
C LEU A 178 11.77 -11.00 -7.46
N GLN A 179 12.56 -10.59 -6.45
CA GLN A 179 13.80 -11.30 -6.10
C GLN A 179 13.55 -12.66 -5.44
N GLY A 180 12.30 -13.06 -5.24
CA GLY A 180 11.97 -14.34 -4.59
C GLY A 180 12.50 -14.45 -3.17
N SER A 181 12.88 -13.33 -2.57
CA SER A 181 13.27 -13.26 -1.16
C SER A 181 12.09 -13.80 -0.37
N GLN A 182 12.28 -14.98 0.26
CA GLN A 182 11.23 -15.60 1.07
C GLN A 182 10.70 -14.51 2.00
N ILE A 183 9.44 -14.13 1.81
CA ILE A 183 8.78 -13.12 2.63
C ILE A 183 8.57 -13.69 4.06
N HIS A 184 9.40 -14.64 4.44
CA HIS A 184 9.39 -15.27 5.75
C HIS A 184 10.17 -14.41 6.76
N THR A 185 9.57 -14.22 7.87
CA THR A 185 9.99 -13.57 9.10
C THR A 185 11.51 -13.50 9.30
N GLY A 186 12.08 -12.30 9.13
CA GLY A 186 13.47 -11.98 9.46
C GLY A 186 14.06 -10.92 8.54
N ILE A 187 14.70 -9.90 9.10
CA ILE A 187 15.45 -8.86 8.38
C ILE A 187 16.60 -9.54 7.63
N GLN A 188 16.48 -9.84 6.36
CA GLN A 188 17.49 -10.58 5.62
C GLN A 188 18.02 -9.88 4.37
N SER A 189 17.31 -8.91 3.76
CA SER A 189 17.84 -8.23 2.60
C SER A 189 18.73 -7.03 2.97
N PRO A 190 19.75 -6.70 2.15
CA PRO A 190 20.54 -5.48 2.33
C PRO A 190 19.65 -4.21 2.31
N LEU A 191 18.59 -4.22 1.53
CA LEU A 191 17.64 -3.11 1.39
C LEU A 191 16.81 -2.94 2.67
N GLU A 192 16.33 -4.03 3.27
CA GLU A 192 15.64 -3.99 4.56
C GLU A 192 16.55 -3.48 5.66
N ARG A 193 17.80 -3.96 5.72
CA ARG A 193 18.79 -3.44 6.67
C ARG A 193 19.05 -1.95 6.47
N ALA A 194 19.11 -1.48 5.22
CA ALA A 194 19.22 -0.07 4.91
C ALA A 194 17.99 0.72 5.36
N CYS A 195 16.78 0.20 5.15
CA CYS A 195 15.55 0.83 5.65
C CYS A 195 15.54 0.89 7.17
N TYR A 196 15.90 -0.18 7.88
CA TYR A 196 15.95 -0.20 9.34
C TYR A 196 17.04 0.73 9.89
N SER A 197 18.23 0.77 9.30
CA SER A 197 19.28 1.72 9.70
C SER A 197 18.91 3.17 9.36
N PHE A 198 18.22 3.39 8.25
CA PHE A 198 17.73 4.69 7.82
C PHE A 198 16.63 5.24 8.75
N ILE A 199 15.78 4.35 9.30
CA ILE A 199 14.70 4.74 10.23
C ILE A 199 15.20 4.84 11.68
N GLY A 200 16.46 4.53 11.95
CA GLY A 200 17.05 4.61 13.31
C GLY A 200 16.63 3.48 14.26
N ILE A 201 16.28 2.31 13.71
CA ILE A 201 15.92 1.12 14.52
C ILE A 201 17.17 0.32 14.97
N THR A 202 18.37 0.75 14.62
CA THR A 202 19.57 0.29 15.29
C THR A 202 19.77 1.14 16.54
N ASP A 203 19.55 0.54 17.70
CA ASP A 203 19.76 1.07 19.06
C ASP A 203 20.25 2.53 19.15
N HIS A 204 19.34 3.46 19.55
CA HIS A 204 19.68 4.79 20.08
C HIS A 204 20.27 5.87 19.16
N ILE A 205 19.75 6.10 17.95
CA ILE A 205 20.11 7.31 17.22
C ILE A 205 18.86 8.14 16.89
N ASN A 206 18.75 9.29 17.54
CA ASN A 206 17.77 10.34 17.28
C ASN A 206 18.17 11.07 15.98
N ILE A 207 17.68 10.65 14.82
CA ILE A 207 17.91 11.35 13.53
C ILE A 207 16.81 12.41 13.38
N PRO A 208 17.14 13.69 13.15
CA PRO A 208 16.16 14.75 12.91
C PRO A 208 15.33 14.45 11.66
N VAL A 209 14.03 14.77 11.70
CA VAL A 209 13.06 14.52 10.61
C VAL A 209 13.51 15.18 9.28
N SER A 210 14.11 16.37 9.33
CA SER A 210 14.66 17.10 8.17
C SER A 210 15.71 16.29 7.39
N THR A 211 16.55 15.52 8.08
CA THR A 211 17.59 14.69 7.45
C THR A 211 17.02 13.45 6.76
N LEU A 212 15.80 13.05 7.13
CA LEU A 212 15.08 11.91 6.55
C LEU A 212 14.37 12.31 5.26
N GLU A 213 13.78 13.50 5.22
CA GLU A 213 13.12 14.04 4.03
C GLU A 213 14.14 14.31 2.90
N ASP A 214 15.28 14.90 3.20
CA ASP A 214 16.35 15.16 2.23
C ASP A 214 16.92 13.86 1.62
N LYS A 215 17.03 12.79 2.40
CA LYS A 215 17.52 11.49 1.93
C LYS A 215 16.46 10.68 1.16
N LEU A 216 15.17 10.84 1.48
CA LEU A 216 14.06 10.26 0.71
C LEU A 216 13.98 10.89 -0.69
N VAL A 217 14.16 12.20 -0.81
CA VAL A 217 14.23 12.91 -2.11
C VAL A 217 15.39 12.40 -2.95
N LEU A 218 16.59 12.23 -2.36
CA LEU A 218 17.76 11.70 -3.06
C LEU A 218 17.61 10.23 -3.49
N ALA A 219 16.83 9.42 -2.78
CA ALA A 219 16.58 8.01 -3.15
C ALA A 219 15.50 7.86 -4.25
N THR A 220 14.75 8.93 -4.56
CA THR A 220 13.75 8.95 -5.63
C THR A 220 14.29 9.55 -6.94
N GLU A 221 15.51 10.10 -6.95
CA GLU A 221 16.15 10.71 -8.12
C GLU A 221 17.22 9.80 -8.78
N VAL A 222 17.39 8.55 -8.33
CA VAL A 222 18.25 7.53 -8.91
C VAL A 222 17.37 6.35 -9.38
#